data_1978cb29510060a482684b03226831a6
#
_entry.id   1978cb29510060a482684b03226831a6
#
_cell.length_a   1.000
_cell.length_b   1.000
_cell.length_c   1.000
_cell.angle_alpha   90.00
_cell.angle_beta   90.00
_cell.angle_gamma   90.00
#
_symmetry.space_group_name_H-M   'P 1'
#
loop_
_entity.id
_entity.type
_entity.pdbx_description
1 polymer ?
#
loop_
_entity_poly.entity_id
_entity_poly.type
_entity_poly.pdbx_seq_one_letter_code
_entity_poly.pdbx_strand_id
1 'polypeptide(L)'
;LHGALNGDHRTVGNTITTCQQALALFFQPDIRQRCIPSPERPATDIADVINRGGTFYLLGREDPYASASPLMTALAEHILDTALVLANASQWGRLCPPLLACLDELPSTAPLPTLRTRMANERALGISFLYAAQTWRQLAAIFGEQEARALFGLTNVLVVFGGSKDVGFNKEVSDLAGTVRIARTSWQTGQR
;
A
#
# COMPACT_ATOMS: atom_id res chain seq x y z
N LEU A 1 2.27 -22.17 -14.63
CA LEU A 1 2.24 -23.17 -13.56
C LEU A 1 2.88 -24.51 -13.99
N HIS A 2 2.54 -25.06 -15.17
CA HIS A 2 3.11 -26.34 -15.63
C HIS A 2 4.65 -26.35 -15.72
N GLY A 3 5.28 -25.28 -16.19
CA GLY A 3 6.74 -25.17 -16.27
C GLY A 3 7.42 -25.08 -14.90
N ALA A 4 6.78 -24.46 -13.91
CA ALA A 4 7.33 -24.33 -12.56
C ALA A 4 7.23 -25.65 -11.75
N LEU A 5 6.29 -26.52 -12.09
CA LEU A 5 6.10 -27.80 -11.42
C LEU A 5 6.91 -28.96 -12.04
N ASN A 6 7.50 -28.74 -13.22
CA ASN A 6 8.35 -29.73 -13.92
C ASN A 6 9.86 -29.38 -13.87
N GLY A 7 10.25 -28.43 -13.03
CA GLY A 7 11.64 -28.02 -12.83
C GLY A 7 12.42 -28.92 -11.86
N ASP A 8 13.62 -28.46 -11.49
CA ASP A 8 14.42 -29.08 -10.46
C ASP A 8 13.65 -29.23 -9.14
N HIS A 9 13.79 -30.38 -8.47
CA HIS A 9 13.07 -30.70 -7.22
C HIS A 9 13.13 -29.61 -6.15
N ARG A 10 14.24 -28.88 -6.06
CA ARG A 10 14.42 -27.79 -5.10
C ARG A 10 13.57 -26.58 -5.47
N THR A 11 13.51 -26.23 -6.74
CA THR A 11 12.68 -25.14 -7.28
C THR A 11 11.20 -25.45 -7.14
N VAL A 12 10.81 -26.70 -7.44
CA VAL A 12 9.44 -27.18 -7.25
C VAL A 12 9.03 -27.11 -5.78
N GLY A 13 9.89 -27.57 -4.87
CA GLY A 13 9.64 -27.54 -3.42
C GLY A 13 9.44 -26.09 -2.92
N ASN A 14 10.29 -25.18 -3.30
CA ASN A 14 10.17 -23.76 -2.94
C ASN A 14 8.88 -23.14 -3.49
N THR A 15 8.52 -23.44 -4.73
CA THR A 15 7.28 -22.95 -5.35
C THR A 15 6.05 -23.46 -4.61
N ILE A 16 6.02 -24.75 -4.27
CA ILE A 16 4.91 -25.34 -3.51
C ILE A 16 4.79 -24.69 -2.13
N THR A 17 5.92 -24.52 -1.43
CA THR A 17 5.94 -23.87 -0.11
C THR A 17 5.39 -22.43 -0.18
N THR A 18 5.82 -21.65 -1.17
CA THR A 18 5.32 -20.28 -1.39
C THR A 18 3.82 -20.27 -1.66
N CYS A 19 3.33 -21.18 -2.52
CA CYS A 19 1.90 -21.33 -2.77
C CYS A 19 1.12 -21.73 -1.52
N GLN A 20 1.64 -22.66 -0.74
CA GLN A 20 1.02 -23.09 0.53
C GLN A 20 0.93 -21.94 1.52
N GLN A 21 1.99 -21.12 1.65
CA GLN A 21 1.99 -19.93 2.51
C GLN A 21 0.97 -18.89 2.04
N ALA A 22 0.90 -18.62 0.74
CA ALA A 22 -0.07 -17.68 0.17
C ALA A 22 -1.52 -18.13 0.37
N LEU A 23 -1.76 -19.45 0.38
CA LEU A 23 -3.09 -20.03 0.53
C LEU A 23 -3.40 -20.50 1.96
N ALA A 24 -2.45 -20.35 2.89
CA ALA A 24 -2.58 -20.87 4.27
C ALA A 24 -3.86 -20.40 4.96
N LEU A 25 -4.26 -19.15 4.70
CA LEU A 25 -5.46 -18.55 5.26
C LEU A 25 -6.73 -19.32 4.87
N PHE A 26 -6.80 -19.84 3.65
CA PHE A 26 -7.97 -20.60 3.14
C PHE A 26 -8.04 -22.04 3.67
N PHE A 27 -7.02 -22.53 4.35
CA PHE A 27 -7.12 -23.78 5.09
C PHE A 27 -7.96 -23.66 6.37
N GLN A 28 -8.22 -22.43 6.83
CA GLN A 28 -9.17 -22.17 7.91
C GLN A 28 -10.61 -22.24 7.37
N PRO A 29 -11.44 -23.17 7.87
CA PRO A 29 -12.79 -23.38 7.32
C PRO A 29 -13.66 -22.13 7.39
N ASP A 30 -13.58 -21.39 8.49
CA ASP A 30 -14.37 -20.17 8.71
C ASP A 30 -14.04 -19.08 7.70
N ILE A 31 -12.77 -18.90 7.38
CA ILE A 31 -12.32 -17.92 6.39
C ILE A 31 -12.77 -18.34 5.00
N ARG A 32 -12.54 -19.60 4.65
CA ARG A 32 -12.96 -20.15 3.37
C ARG A 32 -14.47 -20.00 3.16
N GLN A 33 -15.28 -20.33 4.19
CA GLN A 33 -16.72 -20.20 4.12
C GLN A 33 -17.17 -18.74 3.94
N ARG A 34 -16.46 -17.78 4.56
CA ARG A 34 -16.74 -16.35 4.40
C ARG A 34 -16.41 -15.83 3.00
N CYS A 35 -15.46 -16.45 2.32
CA CYS A 35 -15.07 -16.07 0.95
C CYS A 35 -15.98 -16.68 -0.13
N ILE A 36 -16.86 -17.63 0.22
CA ILE A 36 -17.81 -18.23 -0.72
C ILE A 36 -19.13 -17.46 -0.66
N PRO A 37 -19.60 -16.88 -1.77
CA PRO A 37 -20.90 -16.24 -1.82
C PRO A 37 -22.04 -17.24 -1.55
N SER A 38 -23.13 -16.78 -0.92
CA SER A 38 -24.36 -17.54 -0.72
C SER A 38 -25.57 -16.67 -1.08
N PRO A 39 -26.77 -17.22 -1.19
CA PRO A 39 -27.98 -16.43 -1.44
C PRO A 39 -28.22 -15.34 -0.39
N GLU A 40 -27.88 -15.63 0.89
CA GLU A 40 -28.03 -14.69 2.01
C GLU A 40 -26.86 -13.68 2.07
N ARG A 41 -25.75 -14.02 1.41
CA ARG A 41 -24.54 -13.20 1.36
C ARG A 41 -23.96 -13.24 -0.05
N PRO A 42 -24.53 -12.49 -0.99
CA PRO A 42 -24.06 -12.42 -2.36
C PRO A 42 -22.66 -11.79 -2.43
N ALA A 43 -21.94 -12.05 -3.52
CA ALA A 43 -20.69 -11.38 -3.79
C ALA A 43 -20.90 -9.86 -3.90
N THR A 44 -19.97 -9.08 -3.35
CA THR A 44 -19.98 -7.62 -3.51
C THR A 44 -19.62 -7.26 -4.93
N ASP A 45 -20.44 -6.48 -5.61
CA ASP A 45 -20.10 -5.88 -6.89
C ASP A 45 -19.20 -4.66 -6.64
N ILE A 46 -17.90 -4.86 -6.86
CA ILE A 46 -16.89 -3.83 -6.63
C ILE A 46 -17.09 -2.64 -7.57
N ALA A 47 -17.45 -2.88 -8.82
CA ALA A 47 -17.67 -1.83 -9.80
C ALA A 47 -18.88 -0.95 -9.40
N ASP A 48 -19.95 -1.54 -8.92
CA ASP A 48 -21.11 -0.82 -8.43
C ASP A 48 -20.80 0.03 -7.19
N VAL A 49 -20.02 -0.50 -6.24
CA VAL A 49 -19.58 0.27 -5.06
C VAL A 49 -18.74 1.47 -5.47
N ILE A 50 -17.78 1.31 -6.41
CA ILE A 50 -16.96 2.42 -6.90
C ILE A 50 -17.82 3.47 -7.60
N ASN A 51 -18.72 3.06 -8.50
CA ASN A 51 -19.57 3.97 -9.26
C ASN A 51 -20.48 4.80 -8.37
N ARG A 52 -20.93 4.24 -7.25
CA ARG A 52 -21.75 4.96 -6.25
C ARG A 52 -20.95 5.80 -5.26
N GLY A 53 -19.62 5.85 -5.39
CA GLY A 53 -18.75 6.56 -4.44
C GLY A 53 -18.70 5.91 -3.05
N GLY A 54 -18.86 4.59 -2.99
CA GLY A 54 -18.81 3.83 -1.75
C GLY A 54 -17.38 3.70 -1.20
N THR A 55 -17.28 3.14 0.01
CA THR A 55 -15.99 2.93 0.70
C THR A 55 -15.81 1.47 1.05
N PHE A 56 -14.62 0.94 0.77
CA PHE A 56 -14.18 -0.38 1.22
C PHE A 56 -13.31 -0.22 2.46
N TYR A 57 -13.64 -0.96 3.52
CA TYR A 57 -12.82 -1.07 4.72
C TYR A 57 -12.18 -2.43 4.77
N LEU A 58 -10.88 -2.50 4.50
CA LEU A 58 -10.08 -3.72 4.55
C LEU A 58 -9.40 -3.81 5.91
N LEU A 59 -9.91 -4.68 6.77
CA LEU A 59 -9.40 -4.86 8.13
C LEU A 59 -8.63 -6.17 8.20
N GLY A 60 -7.32 -6.07 8.33
CA GLY A 60 -6.41 -7.20 8.53
C GLY A 60 -5.79 -7.16 9.92
N ARG A 61 -5.52 -8.33 10.48
CA ARG A 61 -4.71 -8.47 11.70
C ARG A 61 -3.39 -9.11 11.33
N GLU A 62 -2.30 -8.57 11.86
CA GLU A 62 -1.02 -9.26 11.82
C GLU A 62 -1.09 -10.52 12.70
N ASP A 63 -0.84 -11.66 12.10
CA ASP A 63 -0.69 -12.92 12.79
C ASP A 63 0.57 -13.62 12.23
N PRO A 64 1.54 -13.97 13.10
CA PRO A 64 2.76 -14.62 12.66
C PRO A 64 2.54 -15.98 11.97
N TYR A 65 1.41 -16.64 12.25
CA TYR A 65 1.11 -18.00 11.78
C TYR A 65 0.03 -18.04 10.69
N ALA A 66 -0.79 -16.98 10.56
CA ALA A 66 -1.91 -16.95 9.63
C ALA A 66 -2.15 -15.51 9.14
N SER A 67 -1.16 -14.92 8.49
CA SER A 67 -1.24 -13.54 7.99
C SER A 67 -2.36 -13.39 6.97
N ALA A 68 -3.25 -12.41 7.20
CA ALA A 68 -4.27 -12.02 6.24
C ALA A 68 -3.72 -11.14 5.10
N SER A 69 -2.47 -10.70 5.20
CA SER A 69 -1.84 -9.76 4.25
C SER A 69 -1.93 -10.20 2.79
N PRO A 70 -1.69 -11.48 2.40
CA PRO A 70 -1.83 -11.89 1.00
C PRO A 70 -3.27 -11.72 0.46
N LEU A 71 -4.27 -12.02 1.29
CA LEU A 71 -5.68 -11.83 0.91
C LEU A 71 -6.03 -10.35 0.82
N MET A 72 -5.58 -9.53 1.76
CA MET A 72 -5.79 -8.09 1.76
C MET A 72 -5.13 -7.45 0.55
N THR A 73 -3.90 -7.85 0.23
CA THR A 73 -3.18 -7.39 -0.96
C THR A 73 -3.94 -7.76 -2.24
N ALA A 74 -4.35 -9.02 -2.38
CA ALA A 74 -5.10 -9.47 -3.56
C ALA A 74 -6.43 -8.73 -3.72
N LEU A 75 -7.15 -8.48 -2.63
CA LEU A 75 -8.41 -7.75 -2.66
C LEU A 75 -8.19 -6.27 -2.99
N ALA A 76 -7.18 -5.63 -2.41
CA ALA A 76 -6.83 -4.24 -2.70
C ALA A 76 -6.40 -4.08 -4.17
N GLU A 77 -5.57 -4.98 -4.70
CA GLU A 77 -5.19 -5.00 -6.12
C GLU A 77 -6.43 -5.15 -7.02
N HIS A 78 -7.35 -6.06 -6.69
CA HIS A 78 -8.56 -6.26 -7.47
C HIS A 78 -9.49 -5.04 -7.47
N ILE A 79 -9.61 -4.32 -6.35
CA ILE A 79 -10.37 -3.05 -6.27
C ILE A 79 -9.70 -2.00 -7.16
N LEU A 80 -8.37 -1.87 -7.10
CA LEU A 80 -7.63 -0.92 -7.92
C LEU A 80 -7.69 -1.25 -9.41
N ASP A 81 -7.59 -2.52 -9.78
CA ASP A 81 -7.75 -2.97 -11.18
C ASP A 81 -9.15 -2.68 -11.71
N THR A 82 -10.18 -2.92 -10.90
CA THR A 82 -11.56 -2.58 -11.26
C THR A 82 -11.70 -1.07 -11.46
N ALA A 83 -11.12 -0.26 -10.57
CA ALA A 83 -11.11 1.18 -10.69
C ALA A 83 -10.41 1.65 -11.98
N LEU A 84 -9.28 1.04 -12.33
CA LEU A 84 -8.55 1.32 -13.57
C LEU A 84 -9.40 1.01 -14.82
N VAL A 85 -10.08 -0.13 -14.83
CA VAL A 85 -10.99 -0.52 -15.94
C VAL A 85 -12.12 0.49 -16.08
N LEU A 86 -12.76 0.88 -14.97
CA LEU A 86 -13.83 1.87 -14.96
C LEU A 86 -13.36 3.26 -15.42
N ALA A 87 -12.15 3.68 -14.97
CA ALA A 87 -11.56 4.94 -15.42
C ALA A 87 -11.36 4.98 -16.93
N ASN A 88 -10.80 3.91 -17.49
CA ASN A 88 -10.54 3.80 -18.93
C ASN A 88 -11.83 3.69 -19.76
N ALA A 89 -12.88 3.11 -19.22
CA ALA A 89 -14.20 3.03 -19.86
C ALA A 89 -15.03 4.31 -19.73
N SER A 90 -14.64 5.23 -18.84
CA SER A 90 -15.33 6.50 -18.62
C SER A 90 -15.20 7.43 -19.83
N GLN A 91 -16.27 8.14 -20.17
CA GLN A 91 -16.25 9.17 -21.22
C GLN A 91 -15.22 10.29 -21.00
N TRP A 92 -14.78 10.48 -19.73
CA TRP A 92 -13.78 11.47 -19.35
C TRP A 92 -12.36 10.90 -19.29
N GLY A 93 -12.18 9.59 -19.54
CA GLY A 93 -10.92 8.89 -19.36
C GLY A 93 -10.41 8.89 -17.90
N ARG A 94 -11.32 9.07 -16.94
CA ARG A 94 -11.01 9.09 -15.50
C ARG A 94 -12.23 8.77 -14.65
N LEU A 95 -11.98 8.35 -13.41
CA LEU A 95 -13.05 8.15 -12.43
C LEU A 95 -13.68 9.48 -11.98
N CYS A 96 -15.01 9.49 -11.88
CA CYS A 96 -15.79 10.55 -11.27
C CYS A 96 -16.98 9.92 -10.53
N PRO A 97 -16.96 9.92 -9.19
CA PRO A 97 -15.97 10.50 -8.26
C PRO A 97 -14.61 9.79 -8.31
N PRO A 98 -13.52 10.48 -7.93
CA PRO A 98 -12.20 9.88 -7.88
C PRO A 98 -12.09 8.85 -6.73
N LEU A 99 -11.20 7.87 -6.89
CA LEU A 99 -10.89 6.89 -5.85
C LEU A 99 -9.65 7.34 -5.07
N LEU A 100 -9.74 7.31 -3.74
CA LEU A 100 -8.61 7.49 -2.84
C LEU A 100 -8.33 6.18 -2.11
N ALA A 101 -7.16 5.61 -2.33
CA ALA A 101 -6.66 4.46 -1.59
C ALA A 101 -5.88 4.94 -0.36
N CYS A 102 -6.47 4.78 0.83
CA CYS A 102 -5.82 5.05 2.11
C CYS A 102 -5.19 3.75 2.63
N LEU A 103 -3.87 3.64 2.53
CA LEU A 103 -3.09 2.47 2.89
C LEU A 103 -2.39 2.73 4.23
N ASP A 104 -3.16 2.62 5.30
CA ASP A 104 -2.65 2.75 6.67
C ASP A 104 -1.78 1.53 6.99
N GLU A 105 -0.58 1.78 7.51
CA GLU A 105 0.44 0.75 7.76
C GLU A 105 0.69 -0.14 6.51
N LEU A 106 0.96 0.51 5.38
CA LEU A 106 1.20 -0.15 4.08
C LEU A 106 2.11 -1.39 4.16
N PRO A 107 3.28 -1.36 4.85
CA PRO A 107 4.20 -2.49 4.85
C PRO A 107 3.63 -3.76 5.47
N SER A 108 2.79 -3.63 6.49
CA SER A 108 2.29 -4.76 7.27
C SER A 108 0.96 -5.30 6.78
N THR A 109 0.06 -4.40 6.37
CA THR A 109 -1.34 -4.77 6.11
C THR A 109 -1.56 -5.24 4.68
N ALA A 110 -1.11 -4.47 3.70
CA ALA A 110 -1.31 -4.77 2.28
C ALA A 110 -0.15 -4.21 1.45
N PRO A 111 1.02 -4.87 1.43
CA PRO A 111 2.14 -4.42 0.62
C PRO A 111 1.84 -4.64 -0.85
N LEU A 112 1.31 -3.60 -1.52
CA LEU A 112 0.94 -3.63 -2.93
C LEU A 112 2.18 -3.68 -3.82
N PRO A 113 2.46 -4.77 -4.54
CA PRO A 113 3.64 -4.87 -5.40
C PRO A 113 3.59 -3.89 -6.57
N THR A 114 2.40 -3.49 -6.98
CA THR A 114 2.16 -2.60 -8.12
C THR A 114 2.14 -1.12 -7.73
N LEU A 115 2.23 -0.77 -6.44
CA LEU A 115 2.00 0.58 -5.92
C LEU A 115 2.83 1.65 -6.65
N ARG A 116 4.12 1.41 -6.88
CA ARG A 116 4.99 2.35 -7.59
C ARG A 116 4.48 2.65 -9.01
N THR A 117 4.13 1.61 -9.76
CA THR A 117 3.63 1.74 -11.12
C THR A 117 2.29 2.48 -11.14
N ARG A 118 1.41 2.18 -10.18
CA ARG A 118 0.11 2.85 -10.03
C ARG A 118 0.27 4.32 -9.68
N MET A 119 1.12 4.65 -8.72
CA MET A 119 1.39 6.05 -8.34
C MET A 119 1.94 6.88 -9.50
N ALA A 120 2.77 6.27 -10.34
CA ALA A 120 3.32 6.95 -11.51
C ALA A 120 2.28 7.21 -12.60
N ASN A 121 1.30 6.34 -12.79
CA ASN A 121 0.46 6.34 -13.98
C ASN A 121 -1.03 6.63 -13.72
N GLU A 122 -1.58 6.32 -12.54
CA GLU A 122 -3.03 6.29 -12.33
C GLU A 122 -3.61 7.60 -11.80
N ARG A 123 -2.77 8.57 -11.38
CA ARG A 123 -3.22 9.85 -10.88
C ARG A 123 -4.11 10.61 -11.87
N ALA A 124 -3.74 10.61 -13.15
CA ALA A 124 -4.53 11.26 -14.21
C ALA A 124 -5.90 10.59 -14.39
N LEU A 125 -5.99 9.31 -14.06
CA LEU A 125 -7.22 8.51 -14.15
C LEU A 125 -8.16 8.71 -12.96
N GLY A 126 -7.82 9.60 -12.02
CA GLY A 126 -8.62 9.85 -10.83
C GLY A 126 -8.40 8.84 -9.70
N ILE A 127 -7.27 8.12 -9.70
CA ILE A 127 -6.89 7.20 -8.63
C ILE A 127 -5.70 7.82 -7.88
N SER A 128 -5.87 8.05 -6.59
CA SER A 128 -4.87 8.69 -5.72
C SER A 128 -4.54 7.79 -4.53
N PHE A 129 -3.32 7.94 -4.00
CA PHE A 129 -2.82 7.13 -2.91
C PHE A 129 -2.41 7.99 -1.72
N LEU A 130 -2.85 7.60 -0.54
CA LEU A 130 -2.35 8.05 0.74
C LEU A 130 -1.82 6.83 1.47
N TYR A 131 -0.53 6.76 1.74
CA TYR A 131 0.04 5.64 2.45
C TYR A 131 0.85 6.09 3.65
N ALA A 132 0.85 5.26 4.69
CA ALA A 132 1.62 5.48 5.89
C ALA A 132 2.57 4.32 6.16
N ALA A 133 3.67 4.62 6.82
CA ALA A 133 4.62 3.66 7.34
C ALA A 133 5.25 4.21 8.62
N GLN A 134 5.59 3.34 9.55
CA GLN A 134 6.17 3.78 10.83
C GLN A 134 7.63 4.17 10.68
N THR A 135 8.37 3.48 9.83
CA THR A 135 9.79 3.75 9.59
C THR A 135 10.18 3.53 8.15
N TRP A 136 11.22 4.25 7.70
CA TRP A 136 11.86 4.02 6.40
C TRP A 136 12.34 2.57 6.25
N ARG A 137 12.95 2.02 7.30
CA ARG A 137 13.48 0.65 7.29
C ARG A 137 12.42 -0.41 7.05
N GLN A 138 11.21 -0.19 7.54
CA GLN A 138 10.08 -1.09 7.32
C GLN A 138 9.66 -1.10 5.84
N LEU A 139 9.56 0.08 5.21
CA LEU A 139 9.33 0.19 3.77
C LEU A 139 10.43 -0.52 2.97
N ALA A 140 11.68 -0.25 3.28
CA ALA A 140 12.84 -0.86 2.60
C ALA A 140 12.91 -2.38 2.80
N ALA A 141 12.51 -2.89 3.95
CA ALA A 141 12.48 -4.34 4.22
C ALA A 141 11.44 -5.07 3.38
N ILE A 142 10.29 -4.46 3.11
CA ILE A 142 9.19 -5.08 2.35
C ILE A 142 9.36 -4.90 0.84
N PHE A 143 9.66 -3.68 0.40
CA PHE A 143 9.73 -3.36 -1.03
C PHE A 143 11.14 -3.45 -1.61
N GLY A 144 12.16 -3.48 -0.76
CA GLY A 144 13.56 -3.28 -1.13
C GLY A 144 13.93 -1.80 -1.16
N GLU A 145 15.21 -1.49 -0.92
CA GLU A 145 15.71 -0.11 -0.79
C GLU A 145 15.43 0.73 -2.05
N GLN A 146 15.62 0.13 -3.22
CA GLN A 146 15.43 0.82 -4.49
C GLN A 146 13.98 1.20 -4.77
N GLU A 147 13.04 0.28 -4.51
CA GLU A 147 11.61 0.54 -4.68
C GLU A 147 11.09 1.52 -3.63
N ALA A 148 11.54 1.41 -2.37
CA ALA A 148 11.17 2.36 -1.32
C ALA A 148 11.61 3.79 -1.68
N ARG A 149 12.82 3.97 -2.23
CA ARG A 149 13.30 5.27 -2.72
C ARG A 149 12.49 5.78 -3.92
N ALA A 150 12.08 4.89 -4.81
CA ALA A 150 11.23 5.26 -5.94
C ALA A 150 9.82 5.71 -5.47
N LEU A 151 9.23 5.02 -4.51
CA LEU A 151 7.96 5.43 -3.88
C LEU A 151 8.07 6.81 -3.23
N PHE A 152 9.15 7.05 -2.48
CA PHE A 152 9.43 8.34 -1.88
C PHE A 152 9.53 9.45 -2.93
N GLY A 153 10.27 9.21 -4.01
CA GLY A 153 10.42 10.17 -5.11
C GLY A 153 9.13 10.49 -5.87
N LEU A 154 8.15 9.56 -5.87
CA LEU A 154 6.83 9.76 -6.48
C LEU A 154 5.83 10.44 -5.53
N THR A 155 6.18 10.58 -4.25
CA THR A 155 5.30 11.18 -3.25
C THR A 155 5.32 12.70 -3.37
N ASN A 156 4.17 13.28 -3.71
CA ASN A 156 4.04 14.74 -3.89
C ASN A 156 3.96 15.50 -2.57
N VAL A 157 3.41 14.89 -1.53
CA VAL A 157 3.26 15.48 -0.21
C VAL A 157 3.76 14.50 0.83
N LEU A 158 4.75 14.93 1.60
CA LEU A 158 5.31 14.16 2.71
C LEU A 158 4.90 14.80 4.04
N VAL A 159 4.30 14.00 4.91
CA VAL A 159 3.98 14.38 6.28
C VAL A 159 4.84 13.56 7.22
N VAL A 160 5.67 14.22 8.02
CA VAL A 160 6.55 13.57 8.99
C VAL A 160 6.05 13.88 10.39
N PHE A 161 5.60 12.85 11.07
CA PHE A 161 5.22 12.98 12.49
C PHE A 161 6.46 12.93 13.38
N GLY A 162 6.39 13.63 14.52
CA GLY A 162 7.47 13.64 15.50
C GLY A 162 7.72 12.27 16.13
N GLY A 163 8.92 12.09 16.71
CA GLY A 163 9.28 10.89 17.47
C GLY A 163 10.08 9.84 16.68
N SER A 164 10.30 10.03 15.38
CA SER A 164 11.18 9.15 14.61
C SER A 164 12.61 9.18 15.15
N LYS A 165 13.17 7.98 15.40
CA LYS A 165 14.57 7.79 15.82
C LYS A 165 15.49 7.45 14.64
N ASP A 166 14.98 7.48 13.42
CA ASP A 166 15.78 7.26 12.22
C ASP A 166 16.53 8.54 11.84
N VAL A 167 17.77 8.60 12.32
CA VAL A 167 18.64 9.78 12.12
C VAL A 167 18.94 10.01 10.63
N GLY A 168 19.09 8.95 9.85
CA GLY A 168 19.37 9.04 8.41
C GLY A 168 18.21 9.67 7.65
N PHE A 169 17.02 9.16 7.87
CA PHE A 169 15.77 9.69 7.29
C PHE A 169 15.51 11.13 7.73
N ASN A 170 15.64 11.43 9.03
CA ASN A 170 15.43 12.77 9.57
C ASN A 170 16.40 13.78 8.95
N LYS A 171 17.65 13.38 8.71
CA LYS A 171 18.64 14.23 8.02
C LYS A 171 18.24 14.49 6.58
N GLU A 172 17.83 13.46 5.84
CA GLU A 172 17.38 13.59 4.45
C GLU A 172 16.18 14.54 4.34
N VAL A 173 15.20 14.41 5.23
CA VAL A 173 14.03 15.34 5.30
C VAL A 173 14.47 16.77 5.62
N SER A 174 15.42 16.94 6.54
CA SER A 174 15.98 18.25 6.89
C SER A 174 16.70 18.89 5.70
N ASP A 175 17.48 18.11 4.97
CA ASP A 175 18.20 18.57 3.78
C ASP A 175 17.22 18.96 2.65
N LEU A 176 16.11 18.22 2.49
CA LEU A 176 15.04 18.55 1.55
C LEU A 176 14.29 19.84 1.94
N ALA A 177 14.08 20.06 3.24
CA ALA A 177 13.41 21.26 3.74
C ALA A 177 14.28 22.53 3.56
N GLY A 178 15.58 22.34 3.46
CA GLY A 178 16.56 23.45 3.33
C GLY A 178 16.75 24.25 4.62
N THR A 179 17.38 25.42 4.48
CA THR A 179 17.70 26.29 5.61
C THR A 179 17.00 27.65 5.46
N VAL A 180 16.41 28.13 6.55
CA VAL A 180 15.81 29.47 6.63
C VAL A 180 16.71 30.37 7.49
N ARG A 181 17.01 31.57 6.99
CA ARG A 181 17.69 32.59 7.80
C ARG A 181 16.68 33.21 8.77
N ILE A 182 16.90 33.00 10.07
CA ILE A 182 16.12 33.62 11.12
C ILE A 182 16.90 34.82 11.66
N ALA A 183 16.36 36.04 11.53
CA ALA A 183 16.90 37.22 12.19
C ALA A 183 16.66 37.09 13.70
N ARG A 184 17.73 36.96 14.50
CA ARG A 184 17.65 37.04 15.95
C ARG A 184 18.04 38.46 16.40
N THR A 185 17.11 39.16 17.01
CA THR A 185 17.39 40.42 17.71
C THR A 185 17.78 40.05 19.17
N SER A 186 19.04 40.21 19.50
CA SER A 186 19.48 40.08 20.91
C SER A 186 19.48 41.46 21.54
N TRP A 187 18.76 41.62 22.63
CA TRP A 187 18.82 42.81 23.46
C TRP A 187 19.92 42.60 24.55
N GLN A 188 21.01 43.34 24.46
CA GLN A 188 21.97 43.38 25.56
C GLN A 188 21.51 44.47 26.52
N THR A 189 21.08 44.05 27.71
CA THR A 189 20.88 44.97 28.82
C THR A 189 22.25 45.35 29.35
N GLY A 190 22.68 46.56 29.08
CA GLY A 190 23.92 47.10 29.65
C GLY A 190 23.74 47.23 31.15
N GLN A 191 24.56 46.54 31.94
CA GLN A 191 24.75 46.85 33.35
C GLN A 191 25.49 48.19 33.43
N ARG A 192 24.88 49.16 34.13
CA ARG A 192 25.55 50.35 34.65
C ARG A 192 26.14 50.03 36.01
#